data_6cb00e844ac63770db8d2ce8c7b804ea
#
_entry.id   6cb00e844ac63770db8d2ce8c7b804ea
#
_cell.length_a   1.000
_cell.length_b   1.000
_cell.length_c   1.000
_cell.angle_alpha   90.00
_cell.angle_beta   90.00
_cell.angle_gamma   90.00
#
_symmetry.space_group_name_H-M   'P 1'
#
loop_
_entity.id
_entity.type
_entity.pdbx_description
1 polymer ?
#
loop_
_entity_poly.entity_id
_entity_poly.type
_entity_poly.pdbx_seq_one_letter_code
_entity_poly.pdbx_strand_id
1 'polypeptide(L)'
;MGCNLNFYQAELCVNNLLFNYLGHDPEQLNLTQLPFIASHVPIAVSLTTVVHFVQVIQSGKFRQYDYGATKNLLIYKSMEPPEYNLSSITLPMAIYYGNNDLMLDPIDVKRVYNLLPNVIDMYEVPWPNFNHVDFVFANNAPKLLYERVLKVIKGKYQSNVTTI
;
A
#
# COMPACT_ATOMS: atom_id res chain seq x y z
N MET A 1 -14.86 -5.71 -18.47
CA MET A 1 -15.86 -6.66 -17.96
C MET A 1 -16.24 -6.18 -16.56
N GLY A 2 -17.42 -5.60 -16.38
CA GLY A 2 -17.85 -5.09 -15.07
C GLY A 2 -18.44 -6.23 -14.24
N CYS A 3 -18.12 -6.28 -12.96
CA CYS A 3 -18.76 -7.18 -11.98
C CYS A 3 -20.22 -6.73 -11.71
N ASN A 4 -21.06 -6.76 -12.72
CA ASN A 4 -22.48 -6.43 -12.58
C ASN A 4 -23.25 -7.75 -12.41
N LEU A 5 -23.30 -8.28 -11.16
CA LEU A 5 -23.39 -9.71 -10.99
C LEU A 5 -24.40 -10.09 -9.91
N ASN A 6 -25.11 -11.19 -10.14
CA ASN A 6 -25.80 -11.89 -9.06
C ASN A 6 -24.79 -12.30 -7.96
N PHE A 7 -25.26 -12.64 -6.78
CA PHE A 7 -24.43 -12.92 -5.59
C PHE A 7 -23.30 -13.93 -5.86
N TYR A 8 -23.56 -14.99 -6.61
CA TYR A 8 -22.60 -16.05 -6.92
C TYR A 8 -21.46 -15.56 -7.84
N GLN A 9 -21.78 -14.72 -8.81
CA GLN A 9 -20.79 -14.13 -9.71
C GLN A 9 -19.95 -13.07 -9.01
N ALA A 10 -20.54 -12.32 -8.06
CA ALA A 10 -19.82 -11.37 -7.22
C ALA A 10 -18.75 -12.07 -6.38
N GLU A 11 -19.09 -13.21 -5.77
CA GLU A 11 -18.16 -14.02 -4.99
C GLU A 11 -17.00 -14.56 -5.82
N LEU A 12 -17.26 -15.05 -7.05
CA LEU A 12 -16.22 -15.45 -7.99
C LEU A 12 -15.31 -14.30 -8.40
N CYS A 13 -15.87 -13.12 -8.62
CA CYS A 13 -15.12 -11.92 -8.98
C CYS A 13 -14.19 -11.49 -7.83
N VAL A 14 -14.69 -11.48 -6.60
CA VAL A 14 -13.92 -11.15 -5.40
C VAL A 14 -12.77 -12.14 -5.21
N ASN A 15 -13.06 -13.44 -5.22
CA ASN A 15 -12.04 -14.46 -5.02
C ASN A 15 -10.96 -14.45 -6.10
N ASN A 16 -11.34 -14.30 -7.38
CA ASN A 16 -10.39 -14.39 -8.48
C ASN A 16 -9.69 -13.07 -8.84
N LEU A 17 -10.28 -11.92 -8.55
CA LEU A 17 -9.70 -10.61 -8.88
C LEU A 17 -9.16 -9.86 -7.68
N LEU A 18 -9.88 -9.85 -6.55
CA LEU A 18 -9.42 -9.09 -5.39
C LEU A 18 -8.48 -9.94 -4.53
N PHE A 19 -8.94 -11.08 -4.05
CA PHE A 19 -8.20 -11.84 -3.05
C PHE A 19 -6.91 -12.46 -3.56
N ASN A 20 -6.86 -12.89 -4.83
CA ASN A 20 -5.63 -13.46 -5.40
C ASN A 20 -4.49 -12.45 -5.57
N TYR A 21 -4.81 -11.16 -5.69
CA TYR A 21 -3.80 -10.11 -5.92
C TYR A 21 -3.59 -9.20 -4.72
N LEU A 22 -4.58 -9.08 -3.83
CA LEU A 22 -4.58 -8.08 -2.78
C LEU A 22 -4.54 -8.69 -1.37
N GLY A 23 -4.72 -10.02 -1.25
CA GLY A 23 -4.80 -10.77 0.01
C GLY A 23 -6.22 -11.24 0.31
N HIS A 24 -6.34 -12.41 0.91
CA HIS A 24 -7.63 -13.07 1.19
C HIS A 24 -8.16 -12.68 2.57
N ASP A 25 -9.23 -11.86 2.62
CA ASP A 25 -9.94 -11.51 3.84
C ASP A 25 -11.47 -11.38 3.62
N PRO A 26 -12.20 -12.50 3.54
CA PRO A 26 -13.64 -12.49 3.33
C PRO A 26 -14.43 -11.96 4.54
N GLU A 27 -13.86 -12.00 5.74
CA GLU A 27 -14.55 -11.58 6.97
C GLU A 27 -14.68 -10.05 7.06
N GLN A 28 -13.76 -9.33 6.46
CA GLN A 28 -13.77 -7.86 6.47
C GLN A 28 -14.51 -7.26 5.28
N LEU A 29 -14.80 -8.03 4.24
CA LEU A 29 -15.45 -7.52 3.03
C LEU A 29 -16.98 -7.65 3.12
N ASN A 30 -17.68 -6.51 3.01
CA ASN A 30 -19.14 -6.51 2.89
C ASN A 30 -19.55 -6.69 1.43
N LEU A 31 -20.02 -7.91 1.10
CA LEU A 31 -20.43 -8.26 -0.26
C LEU A 31 -21.59 -7.38 -0.79
N THR A 32 -22.41 -6.79 0.07
CA THR A 32 -23.49 -5.88 -0.37
C THR A 32 -22.95 -4.56 -0.92
N GLN A 33 -21.71 -4.20 -0.58
CA GLN A 33 -21.04 -3.02 -1.09
C GLN A 33 -20.27 -3.27 -2.39
N LEU A 34 -20.18 -4.51 -2.86
CA LEU A 34 -19.43 -4.83 -4.07
C LEU A 34 -19.83 -4.05 -5.32
N PRO A 35 -21.13 -3.79 -5.61
CA PRO A 35 -21.49 -2.96 -6.75
C PRO A 35 -20.94 -1.54 -6.64
N PHE A 36 -20.93 -0.99 -5.43
CA PHE A 36 -20.35 0.33 -5.15
C PHE A 36 -18.82 0.29 -5.34
N ILE A 37 -18.12 -0.68 -4.74
CA ILE A 37 -16.69 -0.86 -4.88
C ILE A 37 -16.31 -1.02 -6.35
N ALA A 38 -16.98 -1.92 -7.09
CA ALA A 38 -16.72 -2.18 -8.50
C ALA A 38 -16.97 -0.98 -9.43
N SER A 39 -17.81 -0.03 -9.01
CA SER A 39 -18.01 1.23 -9.75
C SER A 39 -16.85 2.22 -9.60
N HIS A 40 -15.99 2.03 -8.59
CA HIS A 40 -14.86 2.91 -8.28
C HIS A 40 -13.48 2.23 -8.48
N VAL A 41 -13.44 0.92 -8.54
CA VAL A 41 -12.20 0.13 -8.68
C VAL A 41 -12.35 -0.88 -9.83
N PRO A 42 -11.36 -1.04 -10.71
CA PRO A 42 -10.10 -0.29 -10.78
C PRO A 42 -10.27 1.10 -11.37
N ILE A 43 -9.47 2.04 -10.89
CA ILE A 43 -9.32 3.36 -11.49
C ILE A 43 -8.22 3.27 -12.57
N ALA A 44 -8.37 4.04 -13.64
CA ALA A 44 -7.35 4.12 -14.67
C ALA A 44 -6.03 4.65 -14.10
N VAL A 45 -4.96 3.89 -14.28
CA VAL A 45 -3.61 4.29 -13.88
C VAL A 45 -2.73 4.45 -15.11
N SER A 46 -1.72 5.32 -15.04
CA SER A 46 -0.74 5.46 -16.11
C SER A 46 0.07 4.17 -16.28
N LEU A 47 0.22 3.70 -17.52
CA LEU A 47 1.08 2.57 -17.82
C LEU A 47 2.53 2.81 -17.36
N THR A 48 3.01 4.05 -17.45
CA THR A 48 4.34 4.44 -16.96
C THR A 48 4.48 4.20 -15.46
N THR A 49 3.43 4.43 -14.66
CA THR A 49 3.44 4.13 -13.23
C THR A 49 3.58 2.63 -12.97
N VAL A 50 2.84 1.81 -13.71
CA VAL A 50 2.94 0.35 -13.60
C VAL A 50 4.33 -0.15 -13.99
N VAL A 51 4.88 0.35 -15.10
CA VAL A 51 6.25 0.02 -15.53
C VAL A 51 7.27 0.44 -14.48
N HIS A 52 7.14 1.63 -13.88
CA HIS A 52 8.04 2.08 -12.82
C HIS A 52 7.99 1.15 -11.60
N PHE A 53 6.81 0.73 -11.19
CA PHE A 53 6.66 -0.23 -10.10
C PHE A 53 7.41 -1.54 -10.38
N VAL A 54 7.27 -2.09 -11.59
CA VAL A 54 8.03 -3.27 -12.04
C VAL A 54 9.54 -3.02 -12.01
N GLN A 55 10.01 -1.86 -12.47
CA GLN A 55 11.43 -1.50 -12.42
C GLN A 55 11.98 -1.44 -10.99
N VAL A 56 11.21 -0.91 -10.04
CA VAL A 56 11.58 -0.88 -8.62
C VAL A 56 11.71 -2.30 -8.05
N ILE A 57 10.73 -3.17 -8.33
CA ILE A 57 10.78 -4.58 -7.91
C ILE A 57 12.01 -5.28 -8.48
N GLN A 58 12.26 -5.17 -9.79
CA GLN A 58 13.37 -5.85 -10.46
C GLN A 58 14.74 -5.36 -10.00
N SER A 59 14.86 -4.06 -9.70
CA SER A 59 16.13 -3.50 -9.26
C SER A 59 16.40 -3.69 -7.76
N GLY A 60 15.36 -3.94 -6.95
CA GLY A 60 15.45 -3.94 -5.49
C GLY A 60 15.83 -2.58 -4.89
N LYS A 61 15.75 -1.50 -5.69
CA LYS A 61 16.14 -0.14 -5.31
C LYS A 61 14.95 0.81 -5.40
N PHE A 62 14.75 1.62 -4.38
CA PHE A 62 13.74 2.68 -4.43
C PHE A 62 14.32 3.90 -5.14
N ARG A 63 14.14 3.95 -6.46
CA ARG A 63 14.76 4.91 -7.36
C ARG A 63 13.80 5.53 -8.37
N GLN A 64 14.21 6.58 -9.03
CA GLN A 64 13.43 7.23 -10.09
C GLN A 64 13.27 6.31 -11.31
N TYR A 65 12.40 6.73 -12.23
CA TYR A 65 12.04 5.96 -13.41
C TYR A 65 13.26 5.73 -14.32
N ASP A 66 13.44 4.49 -14.75
CA ASP A 66 14.51 4.13 -15.69
C ASP A 66 14.06 4.31 -17.15
N TYR A 67 14.60 5.32 -17.80
CA TYR A 67 14.37 5.59 -19.23
C TYR A 67 15.35 4.86 -20.15
N GLY A 68 16.28 4.06 -19.60
CA GLY A 68 17.42 3.48 -20.28
C GLY A 68 18.65 4.41 -20.28
N ALA A 69 19.85 3.80 -20.30
CA ALA A 69 21.12 4.49 -20.03
C ALA A 69 21.32 5.80 -20.77
N THR A 70 21.04 5.81 -22.08
CA THR A 70 21.22 7.03 -22.91
C THR A 70 20.31 8.17 -22.47
N LYS A 71 19.04 7.88 -22.21
CA LYS A 71 18.07 8.90 -21.80
C LYS A 71 18.26 9.29 -20.34
N ASN A 72 18.64 8.36 -19.48
CA ASN A 72 19.03 8.63 -18.10
C ASN A 72 20.19 9.63 -18.04
N LEU A 73 21.21 9.45 -18.88
CA LEU A 73 22.36 10.37 -18.95
C LEU A 73 21.92 11.80 -19.31
N LEU A 74 20.92 11.95 -20.17
CA LEU A 74 20.38 13.27 -20.52
C LEU A 74 19.59 13.90 -19.36
N ILE A 75 18.77 13.12 -18.67
CA ILE A 75 17.84 13.60 -17.63
C ILE A 75 18.52 13.71 -16.27
N TYR A 76 19.21 12.64 -15.85
CA TYR A 76 19.78 12.51 -14.51
C TYR A 76 21.28 12.80 -14.44
N LYS A 77 21.95 12.95 -15.57
CA LYS A 77 23.42 13.04 -15.69
C LYS A 77 24.14 11.78 -15.20
N SER A 78 23.44 10.66 -15.20
CA SER A 78 23.89 9.32 -14.80
C SER A 78 23.25 8.27 -15.72
N MET A 79 23.96 7.17 -15.98
CA MET A 79 23.40 6.04 -16.74
C MET A 79 22.33 5.28 -15.95
N GLU A 80 22.38 5.33 -14.61
CA GLU A 80 21.35 4.77 -13.73
C GLU A 80 20.49 5.86 -13.12
N PRO A 81 19.19 5.59 -12.87
CA PRO A 81 18.31 6.50 -12.14
C PRO A 81 18.81 6.71 -10.71
N PRO A 82 18.73 7.94 -10.17
CA PRO A 82 19.07 8.20 -8.79
C PRO A 82 18.06 7.57 -7.83
N GLU A 83 18.54 7.09 -6.68
CA GLU A 83 17.69 6.61 -5.60
C GLU A 83 17.02 7.79 -4.87
N TYR A 84 15.81 7.54 -4.33
CA TYR A 84 15.15 8.52 -3.48
C TYR A 84 15.84 8.59 -2.12
N ASN A 85 16.19 9.79 -1.70
CA ASN A 85 16.79 9.99 -0.38
C ASN A 85 15.73 10.12 0.70
N LEU A 86 15.33 8.99 1.30
CA LEU A 86 14.33 8.96 2.37
C LEU A 86 14.82 9.65 3.65
N SER A 87 16.11 9.72 3.89
CA SER A 87 16.66 10.42 5.07
C SER A 87 16.46 11.92 5.04
N SER A 88 16.13 12.50 3.89
CA SER A 88 15.80 13.92 3.76
C SER A 88 14.34 14.24 4.17
N ILE A 89 13.51 13.25 4.40
CA ILE A 89 12.12 13.43 4.84
C ILE A 89 12.09 13.66 6.35
N THR A 90 12.13 14.92 6.76
CA THR A 90 12.14 15.30 8.18
C THR A 90 10.75 15.45 8.81
N LEU A 91 9.70 15.41 7.98
CA LEU A 91 8.32 15.46 8.46
C LEU A 91 8.00 14.26 9.35
N PRO A 92 7.14 14.43 10.37
CA PRO A 92 6.64 13.31 11.15
C PRO A 92 5.89 12.32 10.27
N MET A 93 6.32 11.07 10.25
CA MET A 93 5.75 10.00 9.45
C MET A 93 5.07 8.97 10.34
N ALA A 94 3.88 8.54 9.94
CA ALA A 94 3.20 7.40 10.56
C ALA A 94 3.01 6.31 9.50
N ILE A 95 3.37 5.07 9.82
CA ILE A 95 3.36 3.94 8.90
C ILE A 95 2.33 2.93 9.41
N TYR A 96 1.38 2.57 8.54
CA TYR A 96 0.36 1.57 8.82
C TYR A 96 0.38 0.50 7.75
N TYR A 97 0.39 -0.78 8.13
CA TYR A 97 0.47 -1.88 7.18
C TYR A 97 -0.33 -3.10 7.65
N GLY A 98 -0.74 -3.92 6.69
CA GLY A 98 -1.41 -5.20 6.91
C GLY A 98 -0.45 -6.35 6.59
N ASN A 99 -0.52 -7.42 7.38
CA ASN A 99 0.39 -8.56 7.20
C ASN A 99 -0.01 -9.45 6.01
N ASN A 100 -1.24 -9.36 5.54
CA ASN A 100 -1.77 -10.12 4.40
C ASN A 100 -1.91 -9.26 3.13
N ASP A 101 -1.24 -8.11 3.06
CA ASP A 101 -1.19 -7.27 1.88
C ASP A 101 -0.20 -7.86 0.86
N LEU A 102 -0.72 -8.46 -0.23
CA LEU A 102 0.11 -9.08 -1.26
C LEU A 102 0.81 -8.06 -2.18
N MET A 103 0.46 -6.78 -2.10
CA MET A 103 1.13 -5.71 -2.84
C MET A 103 2.26 -5.05 -2.06
N LEU A 104 2.45 -5.44 -0.81
CA LEU A 104 3.42 -4.86 0.10
C LEU A 104 4.12 -5.97 0.89
N ASP A 105 5.46 -5.95 0.90
CA ASP A 105 6.23 -6.83 1.77
C ASP A 105 6.51 -6.14 3.12
N PRO A 106 6.15 -6.75 4.26
CA PRO A 106 6.50 -6.22 5.58
C PRO A 106 8.00 -5.97 5.79
N ILE A 107 8.86 -6.70 5.04
CA ILE A 107 10.31 -6.47 5.05
C ILE A 107 10.64 -5.09 4.46
N ASP A 108 9.96 -4.71 3.36
CA ASP A 108 10.17 -3.40 2.75
C ASP A 108 9.62 -2.27 3.62
N VAL A 109 8.53 -2.49 4.35
CA VAL A 109 8.05 -1.55 5.36
C VAL A 109 9.11 -1.27 6.42
N LYS A 110 9.76 -2.32 6.94
CA LYS A 110 10.85 -2.19 7.93
C LYS A 110 12.08 -1.48 7.35
N ARG A 111 12.40 -1.72 6.07
CA ARG A 111 13.46 -0.97 5.38
C ARG A 111 13.15 0.51 5.29
N VAL A 112 11.94 0.87 4.88
CA VAL A 112 11.49 2.27 4.83
C VAL A 112 11.53 2.91 6.21
N TYR A 113 11.03 2.21 7.24
CA TYR A 113 11.09 2.66 8.63
C TYR A 113 12.52 3.02 9.06
N ASN A 114 13.50 2.15 8.78
CA ASN A 114 14.90 2.36 9.16
C ASN A 114 15.59 3.49 8.40
N LEU A 115 15.06 3.91 7.24
CA LEU A 115 15.62 4.98 6.42
C LEU A 115 14.99 6.35 6.73
N LEU A 116 13.83 6.37 7.36
CA LEU A 116 13.12 7.61 7.73
C LEU A 116 13.61 8.14 9.07
N PRO A 117 14.02 9.43 9.15
CA PRO A 117 14.60 9.99 10.38
C PRO A 117 13.57 10.33 11.46
N ASN A 118 12.30 10.43 11.12
CA ASN A 118 11.26 10.93 12.02
C ASN A 118 9.96 10.12 11.89
N VAL A 119 10.00 8.84 12.27
CA VAL A 119 8.80 8.01 12.35
C VAL A 119 8.19 8.14 13.74
N ILE A 120 6.99 8.71 13.81
CA ILE A 120 6.26 8.95 15.06
C ILE A 120 5.30 7.82 15.43
N ASP A 121 4.92 6.98 14.46
CA ASP A 121 4.08 5.82 14.69
C ASP A 121 4.35 4.75 13.63
N MET A 122 4.43 3.48 14.06
CA MET A 122 4.50 2.32 13.17
C MET A 122 3.55 1.25 13.71
N TYR A 123 2.61 0.80 12.88
CA TYR A 123 1.54 -0.06 13.35
C TYR A 123 1.17 -1.11 12.32
N GLU A 124 1.36 -2.35 12.70
CA GLU A 124 0.75 -3.50 12.04
C GLU A 124 -0.70 -3.62 12.50
N VAL A 125 -1.64 -3.62 11.56
CA VAL A 125 -3.06 -3.75 11.91
C VAL A 125 -3.28 -5.12 12.56
N PRO A 126 -3.88 -5.19 13.79
CA PRO A 126 -3.97 -6.43 14.57
C PRO A 126 -5.09 -7.35 14.07
N TRP A 127 -5.10 -7.60 12.78
CA TRP A 127 -5.96 -8.52 12.08
C TRP A 127 -5.11 -9.33 11.10
N PRO A 128 -4.88 -10.63 11.33
CA PRO A 128 -3.90 -11.41 10.56
C PRO A 128 -4.12 -11.40 9.05
N ASN A 129 -5.38 -11.31 8.62
CA ASN A 129 -5.75 -11.32 7.21
C ASN A 129 -5.89 -9.92 6.60
N PHE A 130 -5.56 -8.84 7.34
CA PHE A 130 -5.73 -7.47 6.88
C PHE A 130 -4.93 -7.24 5.59
N ASN A 131 -5.64 -6.97 4.50
CA ASN A 131 -5.10 -6.92 3.16
C ASN A 131 -5.09 -5.48 2.59
N HIS A 132 -4.69 -5.37 1.32
CA HIS A 132 -4.55 -4.09 0.63
C HIS A 132 -5.84 -3.26 0.57
N VAL A 133 -6.98 -3.90 0.31
CA VAL A 133 -8.27 -3.19 0.19
C VAL A 133 -8.95 -2.92 1.53
N ASP A 134 -8.54 -3.61 2.58
CA ASP A 134 -9.11 -3.46 3.90
C ASP A 134 -8.87 -2.08 4.51
N PHE A 135 -7.80 -1.42 4.10
CA PHE A 135 -7.53 -0.03 4.47
C PHE A 135 -8.69 0.93 4.13
N VAL A 136 -9.50 0.59 3.14
CA VAL A 136 -10.61 1.41 2.65
C VAL A 136 -11.97 0.75 2.87
N PHE A 137 -12.07 -0.57 2.69
CA PHE A 137 -13.34 -1.27 2.59
C PHE A 137 -13.63 -2.25 3.73
N ALA A 138 -12.68 -2.47 4.65
CA ALA A 138 -12.92 -3.40 5.76
C ALA A 138 -14.05 -2.93 6.68
N ASN A 139 -14.94 -3.86 7.03
CA ASN A 139 -16.06 -3.61 7.97
C ASN A 139 -15.56 -3.01 9.30
N ASN A 140 -14.43 -3.48 9.80
CA ASN A 140 -13.86 -3.06 11.07
C ASN A 140 -12.68 -2.08 10.94
N ALA A 141 -12.37 -1.55 9.75
CA ALA A 141 -11.31 -0.56 9.57
C ALA A 141 -11.39 0.62 10.55
N PRO A 142 -12.60 1.15 10.90
CA PRO A 142 -12.71 2.22 11.89
C PRO A 142 -12.07 1.85 13.24
N LYS A 143 -12.32 0.67 13.75
CA LYS A 143 -11.78 0.21 15.05
C LYS A 143 -10.35 -0.29 14.95
N LEU A 144 -10.04 -1.03 13.89
CA LEU A 144 -8.73 -1.65 13.72
C LEU A 144 -7.65 -0.62 13.39
N LEU A 145 -8.00 0.45 12.67
CA LEU A 145 -7.04 1.39 12.09
C LEU A 145 -7.40 2.85 12.33
N TYR A 146 -8.62 3.31 11.91
CA TYR A 146 -8.89 4.74 11.79
C TYR A 146 -8.88 5.47 13.14
N GLU A 147 -9.33 4.83 14.23
CA GLU A 147 -9.27 5.42 15.56
C GLU A 147 -7.83 5.76 15.97
N ARG A 148 -6.84 4.91 15.61
CA ARG A 148 -5.42 5.17 15.85
C ARG A 148 -4.91 6.30 14.98
N VAL A 149 -5.18 6.25 13.68
CA VAL A 149 -4.81 7.31 12.72
C VAL A 149 -5.31 8.67 13.21
N LEU A 150 -6.59 8.74 13.60
CA LEU A 150 -7.18 9.99 14.11
C LEU A 150 -6.56 10.48 15.42
N LYS A 151 -6.11 9.57 16.30
CA LYS A 151 -5.37 9.95 17.52
C LYS A 151 -4.02 10.57 17.18
N VAL A 152 -3.30 9.98 16.22
CA VAL A 152 -2.01 10.49 15.73
C VAL A 152 -2.19 11.87 15.10
N ILE A 153 -3.14 12.02 14.17
CA ILE A 153 -3.43 13.30 13.50
C ILE A 153 -3.79 14.41 14.51
N LYS A 154 -4.55 14.06 15.56
CA LYS A 154 -4.94 15.03 16.60
C LYS A 154 -3.83 15.31 17.63
N GLY A 155 -2.63 14.76 17.46
CA GLY A 155 -1.53 14.90 18.42
C GLY A 155 -1.81 14.32 19.81
N LYS A 156 -2.81 13.42 19.92
CA LYS A 156 -3.23 12.80 21.18
C LYS A 156 -2.58 11.42 21.42
N TYR A 157 -1.72 11.01 20.53
CA TYR A 157 -1.05 9.72 20.59
C TYR A 157 0.40 9.92 21.04
N GLN A 158 0.75 9.37 22.20
CA GLN A 158 2.15 9.17 22.58
C GLN A 158 2.57 7.81 22.05
N SER A 159 3.49 7.79 21.10
CA SER A 159 4.01 6.56 20.53
C SER A 159 4.76 5.78 21.60
N ASN A 160 4.31 4.57 21.89
CA ASN A 160 5.17 3.55 22.46
C ASN A 160 5.93 2.90 21.27
N VAL A 161 6.87 3.63 20.69
CA VAL A 161 7.83 3.04 19.77
C VAL A 161 8.76 2.18 20.60
N THR A 162 8.39 0.93 20.79
CA THR A 162 9.33 -0.07 21.31
C THR A 162 10.32 -0.31 20.17
N THR A 163 11.53 0.18 20.36
CA THR A 163 12.68 -0.10 19.48
C THR A 163 12.79 -1.62 19.34
N ILE A 164 12.55 -2.12 18.14
CA ILE A 164 12.72 -3.54 17.77
C ILE A 164 14.16 -3.74 17.29
#